data_efe919e6f9c9655eb676a1587b756eee
#
_entry.id   efe919e6f9c9655eb676a1587b756eee
#
_cell.length_a   1.000
_cell.length_b   1.000
_cell.length_c   1.000
_cell.angle_alpha   90.00
_cell.angle_beta   90.00
_cell.angle_gamma   90.00
#
_symmetry.space_group_name_H-M   'P 1'
#
loop_
_entity.id
_entity.type
_entity.pdbx_description
1 polymer ?
#
loop_
_entity_poly.entity_id
_entity_poly.type
_entity_poly.pdbx_seq_one_letter_code
_entity_poly.pdbx_strand_id
1 'polypeptide(L)'
;MLTYPQQIELLNLKERIVNNPALRQRLTQMLGQSKGWRELSEELGSDYSVVRHLKDMALSELYYSTRDFTALRAEVFNEEKEDMLRHPKRKAVIILNSPNAVIEITTASRKPLTIITARKASPVTIIANKKKIKETIQISHDTNLPIYIFGNVEELVCTGQRLTECYLVNCPNLSRLDVSNNQLAKMRLCQSMPKLRVIDLHTNCLPIDAVGKMLQSLCNLSIENLFDTEPQILTDASITGDLRWQAKQIGWIIKNV
;
A
#
# COMPACT_ATOMS: atom_id res chain seq x y z
N MET A 1 19.62 5.81 -9.95
CA MET A 1 18.44 6.38 -9.30
C MET A 1 18.00 5.40 -8.22
N LEU A 2 17.71 5.86 -7.01
CA LEU A 2 17.22 4.99 -5.93
C LEU A 2 15.80 4.49 -6.25
N THR A 3 15.53 3.24 -5.90
CA THR A 3 14.18 2.69 -5.93
C THR A 3 13.32 3.36 -4.86
N TYR A 4 11.99 3.27 -4.99
CA TYR A 4 11.08 3.84 -4.00
C TYR A 4 11.36 3.38 -2.55
N PRO A 5 11.54 2.07 -2.24
CA PRO A 5 11.94 1.66 -0.89
C PRO A 5 13.23 2.30 -0.41
N GLN A 6 14.22 2.44 -1.29
CA GLN A 6 15.50 3.08 -0.97
C GLN A 6 15.38 4.59 -0.73
N GLN A 7 14.44 5.28 -1.38
CA GLN A 7 14.16 6.70 -1.11
C GLN A 7 13.59 6.88 0.30
N ILE A 8 12.68 6.03 0.72
CA ILE A 8 12.12 6.05 2.09
C ILE A 8 13.22 5.71 3.12
N GLU A 9 14.03 4.71 2.84
CA GLU A 9 15.17 4.35 3.68
C GLU A 9 16.16 5.51 3.83
N LEU A 10 16.46 6.23 2.74
CA LEU A 10 17.31 7.42 2.76
C LEU A 10 16.72 8.52 3.66
N LEU A 11 15.42 8.79 3.59
CA LEU A 11 14.78 9.78 4.45
C LEU A 11 14.85 9.38 5.93
N ASN A 12 14.60 8.11 6.25
CA ASN A 12 14.72 7.60 7.61
C ASN A 12 16.15 7.69 8.13
N LEU A 13 17.13 7.42 7.28
CA LEU A 13 18.56 7.53 7.63
C LEU A 13 18.96 8.99 7.87
N LYS A 14 18.51 9.93 7.04
CA LYS A 14 18.70 11.37 7.24
C LYS A 14 18.11 11.84 8.56
N GLU A 15 16.91 11.44 8.89
CA GLU A 15 16.27 11.77 10.17
C GLU A 15 17.08 11.23 11.36
N ARG A 16 17.54 9.97 11.29
CA ARG A 16 18.42 9.39 12.32
C ARG A 16 19.72 10.19 12.51
N ILE A 17 20.32 10.64 11.42
CA ILE A 17 21.55 11.44 11.45
C ILE A 17 21.31 12.81 12.09
N VAL A 18 20.22 13.48 11.70
CA VAL A 18 19.87 14.80 12.25
C VAL A 18 19.64 14.72 13.76
N ASN A 19 18.97 13.66 14.22
CA ASN A 19 18.62 13.47 15.63
C ASN A 19 19.72 12.80 16.48
N ASN A 20 20.85 12.36 15.88
CA ASN A 20 21.94 11.71 16.60
C ASN A 20 23.29 12.45 16.37
N PRO A 21 23.72 13.28 17.32
CA PRO A 21 24.97 14.05 17.21
C PRO A 21 26.21 13.17 17.03
N ALA A 22 26.29 12.02 17.69
CA ALA A 22 27.43 11.11 17.60
C ALA A 22 27.54 10.48 16.17
N LEU A 23 26.41 10.04 15.63
CA LEU A 23 26.34 9.54 14.25
C LEU A 23 26.70 10.62 13.24
N ARG A 24 26.25 11.84 13.48
CA ARG A 24 26.57 13.03 12.69
C ARG A 24 28.07 13.29 12.65
N GLN A 25 28.71 13.34 13.82
CA GLN A 25 30.16 13.56 13.94
C GLN A 25 30.96 12.48 13.22
N ARG A 26 30.56 11.21 13.38
CA ARG A 26 31.18 10.07 12.71
C ARG A 26 31.10 10.18 11.19
N LEU A 27 29.93 10.51 10.67
CA LEU A 27 29.73 10.73 9.23
C LEU A 27 30.59 11.88 8.70
N THR A 28 30.71 12.98 9.46
CA THR A 28 31.59 14.10 9.10
C THR A 28 33.06 13.63 8.95
N GLN A 29 33.53 12.80 9.87
CA GLN A 29 34.88 12.25 9.80
C GLN A 29 35.07 11.28 8.62
N MET A 30 34.04 10.56 8.22
CA MET A 30 34.09 9.60 7.11
C MET A 30 34.00 10.22 5.72
N LEU A 31 33.49 11.45 5.60
CA LEU A 31 33.24 12.07 4.29
C LEU A 31 34.47 12.24 3.40
N GLY A 32 35.66 12.40 3.98
CA GLY A 32 36.89 12.45 3.25
C GLY A 32 37.55 11.07 2.97
N GLN A 33 36.92 9.98 3.44
CA GLN A 33 37.50 8.65 3.37
C GLN A 33 36.81 7.81 2.29
N SER A 34 37.56 6.99 1.58
CA SER A 34 37.03 6.04 0.60
C SER A 34 36.62 4.70 1.24
N LYS A 35 37.08 4.41 2.45
CA LYS A 35 36.87 3.15 3.18
C LYS A 35 35.84 3.34 4.31
N GLY A 36 35.24 2.24 4.79
CA GLY A 36 34.38 2.23 5.95
C GLY A 36 32.88 2.42 5.64
N TRP A 37 32.51 2.75 4.41
CA TRP A 37 31.10 2.99 4.06
C TRP A 37 30.27 1.70 3.97
N ARG A 38 30.90 0.57 3.65
CA ARG A 38 30.23 -0.72 3.62
C ARG A 38 29.96 -1.21 5.06
N GLU A 39 30.96 -1.10 5.92
CA GLU A 39 30.84 -1.40 7.35
C GLU A 39 29.77 -0.52 8.01
N LEU A 40 29.71 0.76 7.63
CA LEU A 40 28.67 1.65 8.10
C LEU A 40 27.28 1.21 7.62
N SER A 41 27.13 0.72 6.39
CA SER A 41 25.82 0.21 5.92
C SER A 41 25.36 -1.02 6.70
N GLU A 42 26.27 -1.93 7.02
CA GLU A 42 25.99 -3.11 7.86
C GLU A 42 25.60 -2.71 9.28
N GLU A 43 26.35 -1.79 9.89
CA GLU A 43 26.05 -1.27 11.24
C GLU A 43 24.71 -0.53 11.32
N LEU A 44 24.39 0.26 10.29
CA LEU A 44 23.12 0.98 10.21
C LEU A 44 21.94 0.08 9.84
N GLY A 45 22.21 -1.13 9.35
CA GLY A 45 21.19 -2.03 8.79
C GLY A 45 20.53 -1.44 7.54
N SER A 46 21.29 -0.65 6.76
CA SER A 46 20.78 0.06 5.58
C SER A 46 21.42 -0.48 4.30
N ASP A 47 20.69 -0.41 3.19
CA ASP A 47 21.21 -0.80 1.87
C ASP A 47 22.44 0.05 1.50
N TYR A 48 23.49 -0.60 1.03
CA TYR A 48 24.73 0.07 0.65
C TYR A 48 24.53 1.15 -0.42
N SER A 49 23.59 0.97 -1.35
CA SER A 49 23.28 1.97 -2.36
C SER A 49 22.67 3.24 -1.76
N VAL A 50 21.90 3.12 -0.69
CA VAL A 50 21.36 4.24 0.09
C VAL A 50 22.46 4.99 0.81
N VAL A 51 23.37 4.26 1.50
CA VAL A 51 24.51 4.85 2.21
C VAL A 51 25.50 5.50 1.23
N ARG A 52 25.72 4.90 0.07
CA ARG A 52 26.51 5.50 -1.00
C ARG A 52 25.89 6.81 -1.51
N HIS A 53 24.56 6.82 -1.71
CA HIS A 53 23.87 8.04 -2.12
C HIS A 53 23.97 9.13 -1.06
N LEU A 54 23.89 8.76 0.22
CA LEU A 54 24.11 9.68 1.34
C LEU A 54 25.54 10.28 1.31
N LYS A 55 26.57 9.49 0.96
CA LYS A 55 27.94 9.97 0.79
C LYS A 55 28.06 11.04 -0.29
N ASP A 56 27.34 10.86 -1.39
CA ASP A 56 27.38 11.76 -2.55
C ASP A 56 26.62 13.07 -2.30
N MET A 57 25.86 13.17 -1.19
CA MET A 57 25.16 14.38 -0.80
C MET A 57 26.08 15.38 -0.13
N ALA A 58 25.87 16.68 -0.41
CA ALA A 58 26.54 17.73 0.33
C ALA A 58 26.11 17.72 1.80
N LEU A 59 27.06 17.88 2.71
CA LEU A 59 26.79 17.94 4.16
C LEU A 59 25.74 18.98 4.53
N SER A 60 25.71 20.10 3.82
CA SER A 60 24.72 21.15 4.00
C SER A 60 23.28 20.64 3.82
N GLU A 61 23.05 19.75 2.86
CA GLU A 61 21.73 19.16 2.63
C GLU A 61 21.28 18.23 3.77
N LEU A 62 22.24 17.64 4.49
CA LEU A 62 21.98 16.77 5.63
C LEU A 62 21.72 17.55 6.93
N TYR A 63 22.39 18.70 7.12
CA TYR A 63 22.46 19.38 8.41
C TYR A 63 21.51 20.56 8.56
N TYR A 64 21.19 21.28 7.50
CA TYR A 64 20.42 22.51 7.58
C TYR A 64 18.93 22.34 7.29
N SER A 65 18.44 21.11 7.21
CA SER A 65 17.02 20.96 6.99
C SER A 65 16.26 21.06 8.31
N THR A 66 15.61 22.20 8.52
CA THR A 66 14.41 22.34 9.36
C THR A 66 13.23 21.54 8.76
N ARG A 67 13.50 20.59 7.87
CA ARG A 67 12.49 19.86 7.12
C ARG A 67 11.77 18.91 8.04
N ASP A 68 10.46 18.92 7.96
CA ASP A 68 9.61 17.90 8.55
C ASP A 68 9.76 16.60 7.74
N PHE A 69 10.52 15.64 8.28
CA PHE A 69 10.71 14.32 7.64
C PHE A 69 9.41 13.55 7.47
N THR A 70 8.41 13.81 8.30
CA THR A 70 7.08 13.23 8.14
C THR A 70 6.40 13.76 6.89
N ALA A 71 6.48 15.08 6.66
CA ALA A 71 5.95 15.70 5.45
C ALA A 71 6.69 15.22 4.19
N LEU A 72 8.04 15.14 4.25
CA LEU A 72 8.83 14.62 3.13
C LEU A 72 8.50 13.16 2.79
N ARG A 73 8.33 12.31 3.81
CA ARG A 73 7.87 10.93 3.58
C ARG A 73 6.48 10.91 2.94
N ALA A 74 5.56 11.73 3.44
CA ALA A 74 4.21 11.82 2.86
C ALA A 74 4.24 12.26 1.39
N GLU A 75 5.11 13.20 1.03
CA GLU A 75 5.31 13.66 -0.35
C GLU A 75 5.79 12.52 -1.25
N VAL A 76 6.87 11.82 -0.88
CA VAL A 76 7.39 10.67 -1.62
C VAL A 76 6.34 9.56 -1.77
N PHE A 77 5.58 9.28 -0.70
CA PHE A 77 4.51 8.28 -0.75
C PHE A 77 3.38 8.71 -1.69
N ASN A 78 3.00 9.98 -1.70
CA ASN A 78 1.97 10.48 -2.60
C ASN A 78 2.41 10.47 -4.06
N GLU A 79 3.66 10.85 -4.35
CA GLU A 79 4.22 10.77 -5.71
C GLU A 79 4.24 9.33 -6.23
N GLU A 80 4.69 8.37 -5.43
CA GLU A 80 4.69 6.95 -5.81
C GLU A 80 3.26 6.41 -6.00
N LYS A 81 2.31 6.83 -5.14
CA LYS A 81 0.89 6.49 -5.30
C LYS A 81 0.37 6.96 -6.65
N GLU A 82 0.61 8.21 -6.99
CA GLU A 82 0.16 8.78 -8.26
C GLU A 82 0.82 8.10 -9.48
N ASP A 83 2.12 7.77 -9.39
CA ASP A 83 2.80 7.01 -10.45
C ASP A 83 2.20 5.61 -10.63
N MET A 84 1.92 4.90 -9.54
CA MET A 84 1.28 3.59 -9.58
C MET A 84 -0.13 3.66 -10.18
N LEU A 85 -0.90 4.70 -9.85
CA LEU A 85 -2.25 4.89 -10.39
C LEU A 85 -2.24 5.27 -11.89
N ARG A 86 -1.20 5.97 -12.37
CA ARG A 86 -1.02 6.28 -13.79
C ARG A 86 -0.50 5.08 -14.59
N HIS A 87 0.30 4.22 -13.97
CA HIS A 87 0.96 3.09 -14.62
C HIS A 87 0.62 1.74 -13.97
N PRO A 88 -0.66 1.36 -13.87
CA PRO A 88 -1.12 0.23 -13.07
C PRO A 88 -0.58 -1.15 -13.52
N LYS A 89 -0.13 -1.28 -14.77
CA LYS A 89 0.40 -2.55 -15.30
C LYS A 89 1.78 -2.94 -14.74
N ARG A 90 2.49 -2.01 -14.11
CA ARG A 90 3.87 -2.25 -13.67
C ARG A 90 3.97 -3.16 -12.45
N LYS A 91 3.05 -3.04 -11.50
CA LYS A 91 3.12 -3.76 -10.21
C LYS A 91 1.73 -4.16 -9.70
N ALA A 92 1.64 -5.30 -9.06
CA ALA A 92 0.48 -5.65 -8.25
C ALA A 92 0.65 -4.99 -6.87
N VAL A 93 -0.23 -4.07 -6.52
CA VAL A 93 -0.18 -3.36 -5.25
C VAL A 93 -1.57 -3.00 -4.74
N ILE A 94 -1.75 -3.12 -3.42
CA ILE A 94 -2.90 -2.58 -2.70
C ILE A 94 -2.38 -1.41 -1.86
N ILE A 95 -3.04 -0.27 -1.95
CA ILE A 95 -2.69 0.94 -1.22
C ILE A 95 -3.83 1.28 -0.28
N LEU A 96 -3.53 1.34 1.01
CA LEU A 96 -4.48 1.68 2.07
C LEU A 96 -3.98 2.91 2.81
N ASN A 97 -4.87 3.85 3.11
CA ASN A 97 -4.58 4.98 4.00
C ASN A 97 -5.32 4.79 5.32
N SER A 98 -4.56 4.55 6.38
CA SER A 98 -5.09 4.42 7.74
C SER A 98 -4.02 4.83 8.77
N PRO A 99 -4.39 5.49 9.87
CA PRO A 99 -3.45 5.80 10.95
C PRO A 99 -2.99 4.54 11.70
N ASN A 100 -3.87 3.56 11.86
CA ASN A 100 -3.60 2.27 12.45
C ASN A 100 -4.39 1.21 11.70
N ALA A 101 -3.77 0.10 11.36
CA ALA A 101 -4.46 -0.97 10.68
C ALA A 101 -4.10 -2.35 11.22
N VAL A 102 -5.11 -3.16 11.46
CA VAL A 102 -4.97 -4.60 11.55
C VAL A 102 -5.46 -5.17 10.22
N ILE A 103 -4.56 -5.77 9.48
CA ILE A 103 -4.81 -6.26 8.13
C ILE A 103 -4.68 -7.78 8.15
N GLU A 104 -5.72 -8.48 7.73
CA GLU A 104 -5.65 -9.91 7.47
C GLU A 104 -5.44 -10.14 5.97
N ILE A 105 -4.40 -10.86 5.64
CA ILE A 105 -4.03 -11.14 4.25
C ILE A 105 -3.96 -12.63 4.03
N THR A 106 -4.62 -13.09 2.97
CA THR A 106 -4.50 -14.47 2.51
C THR A 106 -3.74 -14.50 1.19
N THR A 107 -2.75 -15.38 1.10
CA THR A 107 -1.96 -15.62 -0.11
C THR A 107 -1.51 -17.08 -0.21
N ALA A 108 -1.40 -17.60 -1.42
CA ALA A 108 -0.78 -18.91 -1.71
C ALA A 108 0.47 -18.75 -2.60
N SER A 109 0.86 -17.53 -2.90
CA SER A 109 1.99 -17.24 -3.79
C SER A 109 3.32 -17.67 -3.16
N ARG A 110 4.21 -18.28 -3.95
CA ARG A 110 5.61 -18.51 -3.56
C ARG A 110 6.45 -17.25 -3.61
N LYS A 111 5.99 -16.23 -4.34
CA LYS A 111 6.67 -14.91 -4.37
C LYS A 111 6.36 -14.18 -3.08
N PRO A 112 7.34 -13.48 -2.52
CA PRO A 112 7.12 -12.74 -1.29
C PRO A 112 6.04 -11.66 -1.49
N LEU A 113 5.18 -11.53 -0.50
CA LEU A 113 4.31 -10.39 -0.32
C LEU A 113 5.06 -9.41 0.58
N THR A 114 5.15 -8.17 0.17
CA THR A 114 5.93 -7.15 0.87
C THR A 114 5.03 -6.00 1.27
N ILE A 115 5.06 -5.64 2.55
CA ILE A 115 4.29 -4.51 3.09
C ILE A 115 5.28 -3.42 3.47
N ILE A 116 5.05 -2.24 2.91
CA ILE A 116 5.85 -1.05 3.18
C ILE A 116 4.95 0.00 3.83
N THR A 117 5.43 0.56 4.92
CA THR A 117 4.77 1.66 5.62
C THR A 117 5.75 2.81 5.79
N ALA A 118 5.25 4.03 5.88
CA ALA A 118 6.09 5.21 6.01
C ALA A 118 6.96 5.23 7.28
N ARG A 119 6.60 4.44 8.31
CA ARG A 119 7.28 4.47 9.61
C ARG A 119 8.32 3.37 9.78
N LYS A 120 8.18 2.24 9.10
CA LYS A 120 9.16 1.14 9.22
C LYS A 120 10.11 1.18 8.04
N ALA A 121 11.39 1.39 8.33
CA ALA A 121 12.46 1.29 7.35
C ALA A 121 12.56 -0.12 6.72
N SER A 122 12.15 -1.14 7.48
CA SER A 122 12.18 -2.52 7.03
C SER A 122 10.78 -2.97 6.60
N PRO A 123 10.61 -3.45 5.37
CA PRO A 123 9.35 -4.02 4.92
C PRO A 123 9.02 -5.30 5.70
N VAL A 124 7.75 -5.54 5.94
CA VAL A 124 7.27 -6.84 6.41
C VAL A 124 7.15 -7.75 5.21
N THR A 125 7.81 -8.90 5.25
CA THR A 125 7.80 -9.87 4.15
C THR A 125 7.10 -11.15 4.59
N ILE A 126 6.14 -11.61 3.79
CA ILE A 126 5.37 -12.85 4.00
C ILE A 126 5.64 -13.77 2.81
N ILE A 127 5.96 -15.02 3.09
CA ILE A 127 6.21 -16.05 2.06
C ILE A 127 5.31 -17.27 2.34
N ALA A 128 4.38 -17.51 1.44
CA ALA A 128 3.53 -18.71 1.48
C ALA A 128 4.19 -19.85 0.72
N ASN A 129 4.87 -20.76 1.39
CA ASN A 129 5.55 -21.92 0.80
C ASN A 129 4.58 -22.94 0.20
N LYS A 130 3.89 -22.60 -0.89
CA LYS A 130 2.89 -23.41 -1.65
C LYS A 130 1.59 -23.72 -0.90
N LYS A 131 1.40 -23.31 0.32
CA LYS A 131 0.12 -23.47 1.05
C LYS A 131 -0.54 -22.11 1.19
N LYS A 132 -1.86 -22.07 1.09
CA LYS A 132 -2.63 -20.89 1.42
C LYS A 132 -2.36 -20.54 2.90
N ILE A 133 -1.86 -19.36 3.15
CA ILE A 133 -1.64 -18.82 4.50
C ILE A 133 -2.53 -17.62 4.71
N LYS A 134 -2.98 -17.45 5.94
CA LYS A 134 -3.66 -16.24 6.41
C LYS A 134 -2.78 -15.62 7.49
N GLU A 135 -2.37 -14.38 7.28
CA GLU A 135 -1.54 -13.64 8.21
C GLU A 135 -2.26 -12.39 8.69
N THR A 136 -2.11 -12.09 9.98
CA THR A 136 -2.62 -10.86 10.58
C THR A 136 -1.46 -9.94 10.89
N ILE A 137 -1.49 -8.74 10.33
CA ILE A 137 -0.41 -7.77 10.46
C ILE A 137 -0.95 -6.53 11.13
N GLN A 138 -0.33 -6.18 12.25
CA GLN A 138 -0.64 -4.93 12.94
C GLN A 138 0.31 -3.82 12.46
N ILE A 139 -0.27 -2.73 11.99
CA ILE A 139 0.43 -1.56 11.49
C ILE A 139 -0.01 -0.36 12.34
N SER A 140 0.94 0.35 12.89
CA SER A 140 0.69 1.56 13.67
C SER A 140 1.43 2.74 13.04
N HIS A 141 0.73 3.83 12.81
CA HIS A 141 1.26 5.11 12.35
C HIS A 141 0.74 6.23 13.23
N ASP A 142 1.50 7.30 13.36
CA ASP A 142 1.04 8.53 14.03
C ASP A 142 0.25 9.43 13.06
N THR A 143 0.32 9.15 11.78
CA THR A 143 -0.29 9.94 10.70
C THR A 143 -1.01 9.04 9.70
N ASN A 144 -2.00 9.58 9.02
CA ASN A 144 -2.74 8.87 7.97
C ASN A 144 -1.90 8.78 6.68
N LEU A 145 -0.88 7.93 6.70
CA LEU A 145 0.03 7.69 5.58
C LEU A 145 -0.31 6.40 4.85
N PRO A 146 0.01 6.30 3.54
CA PRO A 146 -0.23 5.10 2.78
C PRO A 146 0.51 3.88 3.30
N ILE A 147 -0.19 2.75 3.27
CA ILE A 147 0.32 1.40 3.47
C ILE A 147 0.33 0.73 2.10
N TYR A 148 1.48 0.27 1.65
CA TYR A 148 1.63 -0.42 0.38
C TYR A 148 1.78 -1.92 0.61
N ILE A 149 0.95 -2.72 -0.05
CA ILE A 149 0.99 -4.17 -0.03
C ILE A 149 1.33 -4.65 -1.43
N PHE A 150 2.57 -5.04 -1.65
CA PHE A 150 3.07 -5.53 -2.94
C PHE A 150 3.00 -7.04 -2.99
N GLY A 151 2.50 -7.56 -4.09
CA GLY A 151 2.51 -8.99 -4.37
C GLY A 151 1.12 -9.57 -4.61
N ASN A 152 1.05 -10.88 -4.55
CA ASN A 152 -0.14 -11.63 -4.93
C ASN A 152 -1.04 -11.88 -3.72
N VAL A 153 -2.03 -11.04 -3.52
CA VAL A 153 -3.06 -11.17 -2.48
C VAL A 153 -4.28 -11.87 -3.05
N GLU A 154 -4.81 -12.86 -2.34
CA GLU A 154 -6.04 -13.57 -2.68
C GLU A 154 -7.24 -13.05 -1.90
N GLU A 155 -7.06 -12.74 -0.63
CA GLU A 155 -8.08 -12.13 0.21
C GLU A 155 -7.44 -11.04 1.07
N LEU A 156 -8.14 -9.92 1.21
CA LEU A 156 -7.77 -8.81 2.08
C LEU A 156 -8.94 -8.47 2.98
N VAL A 157 -8.70 -8.42 4.28
CA VAL A 157 -9.65 -7.96 5.29
C VAL A 157 -9.00 -6.86 6.12
N CYS A 158 -9.64 -5.69 6.14
CA CYS A 158 -9.21 -4.51 6.89
C CYS A 158 -10.43 -3.80 7.47
N THR A 159 -11.09 -4.44 8.45
CA THR A 159 -12.39 -4.02 8.99
C THR A 159 -12.22 -3.17 10.24
N GLY A 160 -12.91 -2.04 10.35
CA GLY A 160 -12.93 -1.21 11.56
C GLY A 160 -11.63 -0.48 11.86
N GLN A 161 -10.82 -0.16 10.86
CA GLN A 161 -9.46 0.37 11.02
C GLN A 161 -9.32 1.86 10.70
N ARG A 162 -10.44 2.60 10.60
CA ARG A 162 -10.47 4.02 10.18
C ARG A 162 -9.83 4.26 8.81
N LEU A 163 -9.94 3.28 7.92
CA LEU A 163 -9.45 3.37 6.56
C LEU A 163 -10.16 4.50 5.81
N THR A 164 -9.43 5.40 5.18
CA THR A 164 -9.98 6.54 4.43
C THR A 164 -9.89 6.38 2.93
N GLU A 165 -8.89 5.65 2.45
CA GLU A 165 -8.67 5.40 1.03
C GLU A 165 -8.25 3.94 0.79
N CYS A 166 -8.73 3.35 -0.31
CA CYS A 166 -8.34 2.02 -0.77
C CYS A 166 -8.17 2.01 -2.29
N TYR A 167 -7.00 1.63 -2.76
CA TYR A 167 -6.69 1.52 -4.18
C TYR A 167 -6.16 0.11 -4.49
N LEU A 168 -6.77 -0.54 -5.46
CA LEU A 168 -6.34 -1.84 -5.96
C LEU A 168 -5.73 -1.67 -7.35
N VAL A 169 -4.45 -1.97 -7.47
CA VAL A 169 -3.67 -1.79 -8.70
C VAL A 169 -3.16 -3.13 -9.16
N ASN A 170 -3.70 -3.65 -10.27
CA ASN A 170 -3.29 -4.92 -10.89
C ASN A 170 -3.27 -6.11 -9.92
N CYS A 171 -4.39 -6.40 -9.26
CA CYS A 171 -4.55 -7.50 -8.30
C CYS A 171 -5.35 -8.67 -8.89
N PRO A 172 -4.82 -9.41 -9.88
CA PRO A 172 -5.59 -10.38 -10.68
C PRO A 172 -6.05 -11.62 -9.89
N ASN A 173 -5.43 -11.90 -8.75
CA ASN A 173 -5.77 -13.04 -7.91
C ASN A 173 -6.63 -12.71 -6.71
N LEU A 174 -6.94 -11.43 -6.49
CA LEU A 174 -7.83 -11.01 -5.41
C LEU A 174 -9.24 -11.54 -5.66
N SER A 175 -9.75 -12.36 -4.72
CA SER A 175 -11.08 -12.96 -4.77
C SER A 175 -12.06 -12.30 -3.79
N ARG A 176 -11.54 -11.80 -2.66
CA ARG A 176 -12.32 -11.13 -1.61
C ARG A 176 -11.62 -9.87 -1.12
N LEU A 177 -12.36 -8.79 -1.05
CA LEU A 177 -11.99 -7.55 -0.38
C LEU A 177 -13.05 -7.24 0.68
N ASP A 178 -12.62 -7.08 1.93
CA ASP A 178 -13.46 -6.65 3.03
C ASP A 178 -12.83 -5.43 3.69
N VAL A 179 -13.42 -4.28 3.45
CA VAL A 179 -13.03 -2.99 4.02
C VAL A 179 -14.21 -2.33 4.72
N SER A 180 -15.09 -3.17 5.27
CA SER A 180 -16.28 -2.74 6.00
C SER A 180 -15.95 -2.01 7.30
N ASN A 181 -16.93 -1.27 7.83
CA ASN A 181 -16.83 -0.54 9.10
C ASN A 181 -15.64 0.42 9.15
N ASN A 182 -15.43 1.20 8.09
CA ASN A 182 -14.34 2.17 7.97
C ASN A 182 -14.86 3.58 7.69
N GLN A 183 -13.98 4.51 7.40
CA GLN A 183 -14.27 5.88 6.99
C GLN A 183 -13.90 6.09 5.52
N LEU A 184 -14.08 5.05 4.70
CA LEU A 184 -13.63 5.03 3.33
C LEU A 184 -14.38 6.08 2.51
N ALA A 185 -13.65 7.09 2.03
CA ALA A 185 -14.17 8.18 1.19
C ALA A 185 -13.72 8.04 -0.27
N LYS A 186 -12.63 7.30 -0.51
CA LYS A 186 -12.08 7.08 -1.85
C LYS A 186 -11.75 5.61 -2.07
N MET A 187 -12.21 5.10 -3.21
CA MET A 187 -11.88 3.76 -3.67
C MET A 187 -11.64 3.78 -5.18
N ARG A 188 -10.63 3.06 -5.65
CA ARG A 188 -10.35 2.92 -7.08
C ARG A 188 -9.81 1.53 -7.39
N LEU A 189 -10.35 0.95 -8.44
CA LEU A 189 -9.86 -0.27 -9.08
C LEU A 189 -9.17 0.13 -10.39
N CYS A 190 -7.87 -0.15 -10.53
CA CYS A 190 -7.09 0.36 -11.66
C CYS A 190 -6.83 -0.66 -12.77
N GLN A 191 -7.24 -1.91 -12.59
CA GLN A 191 -7.13 -2.99 -13.57
C GLN A 191 -8.27 -3.98 -13.38
N SER A 192 -8.52 -4.80 -14.39
CA SER A 192 -9.48 -5.88 -14.26
C SER A 192 -9.03 -6.91 -13.21
N MET A 193 -9.97 -7.36 -12.40
CA MET A 193 -9.75 -8.33 -11.32
C MET A 193 -10.65 -9.55 -11.54
N PRO A 194 -10.26 -10.46 -12.43
CA PRO A 194 -11.14 -11.53 -12.93
C PRO A 194 -11.56 -12.52 -11.85
N LYS A 195 -10.81 -12.62 -10.75
CA LYS A 195 -11.13 -13.50 -9.63
C LYS A 195 -11.94 -12.84 -8.51
N LEU A 196 -12.12 -11.52 -8.55
CA LEU A 196 -12.85 -10.81 -7.50
C LEU A 196 -14.33 -11.19 -7.51
N ARG A 197 -14.85 -11.62 -6.37
CA ARG A 197 -16.22 -12.09 -6.19
C ARG A 197 -16.95 -11.42 -5.05
N VAL A 198 -16.23 -10.96 -4.04
CA VAL A 198 -16.82 -10.32 -2.87
C VAL A 198 -16.12 -9.00 -2.60
N ILE A 199 -16.90 -7.92 -2.55
CA ILE A 199 -16.47 -6.61 -2.10
C ILE A 199 -17.40 -6.20 -0.97
N ASP A 200 -16.87 -6.07 0.24
CA ASP A 200 -17.62 -5.63 1.40
C ASP A 200 -17.25 -4.20 1.76
N LEU A 201 -18.20 -3.29 1.59
CA LEU A 201 -18.06 -1.85 1.78
C LEU A 201 -19.04 -1.29 2.80
N HIS A 202 -19.79 -2.14 3.50
CA HIS A 202 -20.81 -1.63 4.42
C HIS A 202 -20.22 -0.77 5.53
N THR A 203 -20.98 0.15 6.06
CA THR A 203 -20.57 1.11 7.09
C THR A 203 -19.30 1.89 6.67
N ASN A 204 -19.41 2.59 5.56
CA ASN A 204 -18.39 3.47 5.02
C ASN A 204 -18.98 4.83 4.58
N CYS A 205 -18.10 5.79 4.25
CA CYS A 205 -18.47 7.13 3.80
C CYS A 205 -18.35 7.30 2.28
N LEU A 206 -18.43 6.22 1.51
CA LEU A 206 -18.26 6.26 0.05
C LEU A 206 -19.40 7.02 -0.61
N PRO A 207 -19.11 8.10 -1.38
CA PRO A 207 -20.11 8.76 -2.18
C PRO A 207 -20.57 7.84 -3.31
N ILE A 208 -21.85 8.01 -3.70
CA ILE A 208 -22.48 7.16 -4.74
C ILE A 208 -21.72 7.17 -6.06
N ASP A 209 -21.11 8.29 -6.43
CA ASP A 209 -20.25 8.42 -7.63
C ASP A 209 -19.00 7.54 -7.56
N ALA A 210 -18.45 7.34 -6.36
CA ALA A 210 -17.29 6.45 -6.19
C ALA A 210 -17.68 5.00 -6.42
N VAL A 211 -18.87 4.59 -5.96
CA VAL A 211 -19.43 3.26 -6.24
C VAL A 211 -19.68 3.08 -7.73
N GLY A 212 -20.24 4.08 -8.41
CA GLY A 212 -20.44 4.05 -9.86
C GLY A 212 -19.15 3.89 -10.65
N LYS A 213 -18.09 4.65 -10.30
CA LYS A 213 -16.75 4.53 -10.91
C LYS A 213 -16.11 3.17 -10.64
N MET A 214 -16.32 2.62 -9.45
CA MET A 214 -15.84 1.29 -9.10
C MET A 214 -16.51 0.23 -9.99
N LEU A 215 -17.83 0.27 -10.17
CA LEU A 215 -18.56 -0.64 -11.05
C LEU A 215 -18.02 -0.64 -12.48
N GLN A 216 -17.70 0.53 -13.04
CA GLN A 216 -17.11 0.65 -14.37
C GLN A 216 -15.73 -0.02 -14.50
N SER A 217 -15.03 -0.20 -13.39
CA SER A 217 -13.70 -0.83 -13.33
C SER A 217 -13.75 -2.33 -13.07
N LEU A 218 -14.92 -2.88 -12.70
CA LEU A 218 -15.09 -4.31 -12.45
C LEU A 218 -15.10 -5.12 -13.76
N CYS A 219 -14.62 -6.34 -13.67
CA CYS A 219 -14.73 -7.29 -14.78
C CYS A 219 -16.19 -7.59 -15.09
N ASN A 220 -16.51 -7.72 -16.36
CA ASN A 220 -17.79 -8.28 -16.79
C ASN A 220 -17.76 -9.80 -16.58
N LEU A 221 -18.53 -10.27 -15.61
CA LEU A 221 -18.66 -11.68 -15.24
C LEU A 221 -19.95 -12.31 -15.76
N SER A 222 -20.79 -11.54 -16.48
CA SER A 222 -22.08 -12.02 -16.99
C SER A 222 -21.97 -13.19 -17.99
N ILE A 223 -20.81 -13.36 -18.60
CA ILE A 223 -20.57 -14.40 -19.63
C ILE A 223 -19.97 -15.67 -18.99
N GLU A 224 -19.39 -15.55 -17.81
CA GLU A 224 -18.70 -16.66 -17.14
C GLU A 224 -19.59 -17.30 -16.05
N ASN A 225 -20.64 -18.01 -16.44
CA ASN A 225 -21.46 -18.83 -15.51
C ASN A 225 -20.69 -20.04 -14.92
N LEU A 226 -19.38 -19.91 -14.72
CA LEU A 226 -18.50 -21.00 -14.31
C LEU A 226 -18.20 -21.02 -12.81
N PHE A 227 -18.83 -20.16 -12.02
CA PHE A 227 -18.52 -20.03 -10.60
C PHE A 227 -19.68 -20.42 -9.70
N ASP A 228 -19.41 -21.18 -8.65
CA ASP A 228 -20.37 -21.62 -7.65
C ASP A 228 -20.94 -20.49 -6.79
N THR A 229 -20.33 -19.29 -6.84
CA THR A 229 -20.75 -18.14 -6.04
C THR A 229 -21.00 -16.90 -6.90
N GLU A 230 -22.17 -16.29 -6.74
CA GLU A 230 -22.53 -15.03 -7.40
C GLU A 230 -21.64 -13.89 -6.89
N PRO A 231 -21.03 -13.09 -7.80
CA PRO A 231 -20.27 -11.92 -7.42
C PRO A 231 -21.14 -10.89 -6.71
N GLN A 232 -20.72 -10.38 -5.55
CA GLN A 232 -21.52 -9.49 -4.73
C GLN A 232 -20.75 -8.29 -4.17
N ILE A 233 -21.45 -7.17 -4.08
CA ILE A 233 -21.02 -5.97 -3.39
C ILE A 233 -21.97 -5.78 -2.21
N LEU A 234 -21.42 -5.77 -0.99
CA LEU A 234 -22.16 -5.50 0.24
C LEU A 234 -21.99 -4.03 0.60
N THR A 235 -23.08 -3.31 0.79
CA THR A 235 -23.05 -1.87 1.13
C THR A 235 -24.34 -1.47 1.81
N ASP A 236 -24.28 -0.49 2.69
CA ASP A 236 -25.41 0.19 3.31
C ASP A 236 -25.74 1.52 2.60
N ALA A 237 -24.96 1.90 1.59
CA ALA A 237 -25.23 3.09 0.81
C ALA A 237 -26.58 2.99 0.09
N SER A 238 -27.28 4.11 -0.02
CA SER A 238 -28.52 4.24 -0.80
C SER A 238 -28.21 4.16 -2.30
N ILE A 239 -28.06 2.95 -2.81
CA ILE A 239 -27.74 2.70 -4.22
C ILE A 239 -28.99 2.88 -5.09
N THR A 240 -28.86 3.70 -6.15
CA THR A 240 -29.94 3.92 -7.13
C THR A 240 -30.26 2.66 -7.92
N GLY A 241 -31.49 2.61 -8.47
CA GLY A 241 -31.93 1.52 -9.35
C GLY A 241 -31.00 1.37 -10.57
N ASP A 242 -30.50 2.48 -11.12
CA ASP A 242 -29.60 2.49 -12.26
C ASP A 242 -28.26 1.81 -11.97
N LEU A 243 -27.68 2.07 -10.80
CA LEU A 243 -26.41 1.42 -10.40
C LEU A 243 -26.60 -0.08 -10.14
N ARG A 244 -27.75 -0.48 -9.57
CA ARG A 244 -28.09 -1.91 -9.41
C ARG A 244 -28.24 -2.58 -10.77
N TRP A 245 -28.90 -1.91 -11.69
CA TRP A 245 -29.06 -2.41 -13.06
C TRP A 245 -27.69 -2.52 -13.77
N GLN A 246 -26.83 -1.49 -13.67
CA GLN A 246 -25.48 -1.53 -14.22
C GLN A 246 -24.65 -2.70 -13.65
N ALA A 247 -24.67 -2.88 -12.33
CA ALA A 247 -24.00 -4.00 -11.67
C ALA A 247 -24.47 -5.34 -12.24
N LYS A 248 -25.80 -5.52 -12.38
CA LYS A 248 -26.38 -6.76 -12.93
C LYS A 248 -25.95 -7.02 -14.36
N GLN A 249 -25.79 -5.98 -15.20
CA GLN A 249 -25.34 -6.13 -16.59
C GLN A 249 -23.92 -6.72 -16.68
N ILE A 250 -23.08 -6.49 -15.69
CA ILE A 250 -21.71 -7.05 -15.60
C ILE A 250 -21.61 -8.27 -14.69
N GLY A 251 -22.76 -8.85 -14.30
CA GLY A 251 -22.81 -10.08 -13.50
C GLY A 251 -22.56 -9.88 -12.00
N TRP A 252 -22.76 -8.67 -11.47
CA TRP A 252 -22.61 -8.37 -10.05
C TRP A 252 -23.95 -8.07 -9.37
N ILE A 253 -24.07 -8.48 -8.10
CA ILE A 253 -25.26 -8.21 -7.27
C ILE A 253 -24.87 -7.24 -6.17
N ILE A 254 -25.61 -6.12 -6.04
CA ILE A 254 -25.46 -5.21 -4.92
C ILE A 254 -26.49 -5.61 -3.84
N LYS A 255 -25.99 -5.97 -2.66
CA LYS A 255 -26.80 -6.32 -1.49
C LYS A 255 -26.68 -5.21 -0.44
N ASN A 256 -27.82 -4.77 0.09
CA ASN A 256 -27.83 -3.92 1.28
C ASN A 256 -27.64 -4.81 2.52
N VAL A 257 -26.80 -4.37 3.44
CA VAL A 257 -26.46 -5.07 4.69
C VAL A 257 -26.89 -4.18 5.86
#